data_906ea3f9dbdbac3d20486fec83459a23
#
_entry.id   906ea3f9dbdbac3d20486fec83459a23
#
_cell.length_a   1.000
_cell.length_b   1.000
_cell.length_c   1.000
_cell.angle_alpha   90.00
_cell.angle_beta   90.00
_cell.angle_gamma   90.00
#
_symmetry.space_group_name_H-M   'P 1'
#
loop_
_entity.id
_entity.type
_entity.pdbx_description
1 polymer ?
#
loop_
_entity_poly.entity_id
_entity_poly.type
_entity_poly.pdbx_seq_one_letter_code
_entity_poly.pdbx_strand_id
1 'polypeptide(L)'
;IVEKLKFGGRLFYLGAGTSGRLGILDASECPPTFGISHDLVIGLIAGGDSAIRKAVEFAEDNNELGWEDLNKYDVSNNDVVVGIAASGTTPYVVGALKRCQEHKVTTGCITCNLNTPLSKYSDYPVEVIVGPEFVTGSTRMKAGTAQKIVLNMITTSSMVKLGKVLGN
;
A
#
# COMPACT_ATOMS: atom_id res chain seq x y z
N ILE A 1 -6.91 -1.46 10.89
CA ILE A 1 -7.53 -0.58 9.87
C ILE A 1 -8.91 -0.14 10.33
N VAL A 2 -9.87 -1.05 10.51
CA VAL A 2 -11.29 -0.71 10.80
C VAL A 2 -11.44 0.28 11.95
N GLU A 3 -10.77 0.05 13.08
CA GLU A 3 -10.86 0.96 14.23
C GLU A 3 -10.34 2.36 13.91
N LYS A 4 -9.25 2.47 13.16
CA LYS A 4 -8.72 3.78 12.74
C LYS A 4 -9.71 4.51 11.82
N LEU A 5 -10.29 3.82 10.83
CA LEU A 5 -11.29 4.41 9.93
C LEU A 5 -12.56 4.86 10.66
N LYS A 6 -13.03 4.13 11.70
CA LYS A 6 -14.17 4.53 12.54
C LYS A 6 -13.92 5.85 13.28
N PHE A 7 -12.70 6.13 13.67
CA PHE A 7 -12.31 7.34 14.39
C PHE A 7 -11.76 8.47 13.50
N GLY A 8 -12.06 8.42 12.20
CA GLY A 8 -11.71 9.47 11.25
C GLY A 8 -10.30 9.38 10.67
N GLY A 9 -9.60 8.27 10.90
CA GLY A 9 -8.33 7.97 10.23
C GLY A 9 -8.53 7.50 8.79
N ARG A 10 -7.43 7.39 8.05
CA ARG A 10 -7.38 7.02 6.62
C ARG A 10 -6.50 5.81 6.40
N LEU A 11 -6.70 5.14 5.27
CA LEU A 11 -5.83 4.08 4.79
C LEU A 11 -4.99 4.59 3.63
N PHE A 12 -3.68 4.50 3.76
CA PHE A 12 -2.72 4.81 2.70
C PHE A 12 -2.10 3.54 2.15
N TYR A 13 -2.09 3.39 0.84
CA TYR A 13 -1.28 2.44 0.11
C TYR A 13 -0.06 3.15 -0.47
N LEU A 14 1.12 2.58 -0.28
CA LEU A 14 2.37 3.16 -0.76
C LEU A 14 3.18 2.10 -1.50
N GLY A 15 3.53 2.36 -2.75
CA GLY A 15 4.29 1.43 -3.57
C GLY A 15 5.06 2.08 -4.71
N ALA A 16 5.85 1.28 -5.42
CA ALA A 16 6.53 1.68 -6.64
C ALA A 16 6.12 0.77 -7.80
N GLY A 17 6.23 1.27 -9.04
CA GLY A 17 5.95 0.50 -10.24
C GLY A 17 4.58 -0.19 -10.20
N THR A 18 4.56 -1.50 -10.45
CA THR A 18 3.33 -2.31 -10.42
C THR A 18 2.64 -2.26 -9.07
N SER A 19 3.39 -2.37 -7.97
CA SER A 19 2.83 -2.35 -6.61
C SER A 19 2.10 -1.03 -6.30
N GLY A 20 2.71 0.10 -6.68
CA GLY A 20 2.07 1.42 -6.53
C GLY A 20 0.80 1.56 -7.38
N ARG A 21 0.84 1.08 -8.64
CA ARG A 21 -0.34 1.09 -9.52
C ARG A 21 -1.48 0.26 -8.95
N LEU A 22 -1.20 -0.89 -8.35
CA LEU A 22 -2.22 -1.74 -7.73
C LEU A 22 -2.83 -1.08 -6.49
N GLY A 23 -2.02 -0.39 -5.68
CA GLY A 23 -2.53 0.40 -4.55
C GLY A 23 -3.46 1.52 -5.00
N ILE A 24 -3.09 2.27 -6.07
CA ILE A 24 -3.94 3.30 -6.66
C ILE A 24 -5.22 2.69 -7.24
N LEU A 25 -5.12 1.57 -7.95
CA LEU A 25 -6.28 0.90 -8.53
C LEU A 25 -7.29 0.53 -7.44
N ASP A 26 -6.86 -0.17 -6.38
CA ASP A 26 -7.74 -0.57 -5.29
C ASP A 26 -8.37 0.64 -4.58
N ALA A 27 -7.57 1.67 -4.30
CA ALA A 27 -8.05 2.91 -3.69
C ALA A 27 -9.10 3.63 -4.55
N SER A 28 -8.89 3.70 -5.87
CA SER A 28 -9.79 4.39 -6.81
C SER A 28 -11.13 3.68 -6.99
N GLU A 29 -11.19 2.37 -6.77
CA GLU A 29 -12.43 1.58 -6.88
C GLU A 29 -13.27 1.59 -5.60
N CYS A 30 -12.70 2.01 -4.47
CA CYS A 30 -13.42 2.04 -3.20
C CYS A 30 -14.59 3.04 -3.15
N PRO A 31 -14.47 4.30 -3.64
CA PRO A 31 -15.58 5.24 -3.65
C PRO A 31 -16.79 4.77 -4.46
N PRO A 32 -16.67 4.35 -5.73
CA PRO A 32 -17.83 3.90 -6.51
C PRO A 32 -18.42 2.59 -5.98
N THR A 33 -17.60 1.73 -5.34
CA THR A 33 -18.06 0.43 -4.84
C THR A 33 -18.77 0.55 -3.49
N PHE A 34 -18.24 1.35 -2.57
CA PHE A 34 -18.67 1.39 -1.17
C PHE A 34 -19.33 2.71 -0.75
N GLY A 35 -19.43 3.69 -1.64
CA GLY A 35 -20.01 5.00 -1.36
C GLY A 35 -19.23 5.80 -0.32
N ILE A 36 -17.90 5.65 -0.28
CA ILE A 36 -17.02 6.38 0.65
C ILE A 36 -16.37 7.60 -0.02
N SER A 37 -15.82 8.51 0.79
CA SER A 37 -15.02 9.63 0.27
C SER A 37 -13.76 9.13 -0.42
N HIS A 38 -13.31 9.86 -1.46
CA HIS A 38 -12.04 9.63 -2.13
C HIS A 38 -10.83 9.76 -1.20
N ASP A 39 -10.97 10.49 -0.09
CA ASP A 39 -9.91 10.73 0.87
C ASP A 39 -9.79 9.65 1.95
N LEU A 40 -10.67 8.63 1.96
CA LEU A 40 -10.64 7.58 2.98
C LEU A 40 -9.59 6.50 2.70
N VAL A 41 -9.42 6.14 1.41
CA VAL A 41 -8.39 5.19 0.95
C VAL A 41 -7.58 5.88 -0.14
N ILE A 42 -6.29 6.03 0.08
CA ILE A 42 -5.40 6.84 -0.77
C ILE A 42 -4.26 5.98 -1.27
N GLY A 43 -4.04 5.96 -2.58
CA GLY A 43 -2.90 5.27 -3.20
C GLY A 43 -1.79 6.24 -3.57
N LEU A 44 -0.57 5.97 -3.15
CA LEU A 44 0.64 6.72 -3.47
C LEU A 44 1.63 5.86 -4.25
N ILE A 45 2.29 6.45 -5.23
CA ILE A 45 3.27 5.78 -6.08
C ILE A 45 4.55 6.60 -6.20
N ALA A 46 5.69 5.94 -6.09
CA ALA A 46 6.99 6.57 -6.34
C ALA A 46 7.01 7.23 -7.73
N GLY A 47 7.36 8.52 -7.77
CA GLY A 47 7.30 9.34 -8.99
C GLY A 47 5.97 10.04 -9.26
N GLY A 48 4.99 9.90 -8.34
CA GLY A 48 3.69 10.59 -8.43
C GLY A 48 2.80 10.10 -9.58
N ASP A 49 1.77 10.86 -9.91
CA ASP A 49 0.73 10.47 -10.90
C ASP A 49 1.28 10.15 -12.28
N SER A 50 2.38 10.76 -12.68
CA SER A 50 3.04 10.44 -13.95
C SER A 50 3.50 8.99 -14.03
N ALA A 51 3.91 8.42 -12.90
CA ALA A 51 4.38 7.04 -12.78
C ALA A 51 3.27 5.99 -12.94
N ILE A 52 2.00 6.39 -12.87
CA ILE A 52 0.86 5.51 -13.17
C ILE A 52 0.94 5.00 -14.61
N ARG A 53 1.26 5.87 -15.54
CA ARG A 53 1.27 5.58 -16.98
C ARG A 53 2.65 5.34 -17.57
N LYS A 54 3.68 6.02 -17.04
CA LYS A 54 5.06 5.94 -17.54
C LYS A 54 6.00 5.69 -16.36
N ALA A 55 6.92 4.75 -16.50
CA ALA A 55 7.94 4.52 -15.48
C ALA A 55 8.74 5.81 -15.25
N VAL A 56 8.91 6.18 -13.98
CA VAL A 56 9.80 7.25 -13.56
C VAL A 56 11.03 6.58 -12.97
N GLU A 57 12.14 6.64 -13.70
CA GLU A 57 13.39 6.01 -13.30
C GLU A 57 13.90 6.61 -11.98
N PHE A 58 14.54 5.79 -11.16
CA PHE A 58 15.16 6.16 -9.87
C PHE A 58 14.19 6.69 -8.80
N ALA A 59 12.90 6.86 -9.07
CA ALA A 59 11.95 7.37 -8.09
C ALA A 59 11.77 6.42 -6.88
N GLU A 60 12.02 5.12 -7.08
CA GLU A 60 11.91 4.10 -6.03
C GLU A 60 13.18 3.94 -5.17
N ASP A 61 14.29 4.56 -5.57
CA ASP A 61 15.60 4.38 -4.92
C ASP A 61 15.83 5.32 -3.73
N ASN A 62 15.00 6.34 -3.56
CA ASN A 62 15.13 7.32 -2.50
C ASN A 62 14.30 6.95 -1.27
N ASN A 63 14.97 6.77 -0.13
CA ASN A 63 14.35 6.38 1.14
C ASN A 63 13.46 7.47 1.78
N GLU A 64 13.65 8.75 1.44
CA GLU A 64 12.92 9.85 2.09
C GLU A 64 11.63 10.22 1.32
N LEU A 65 11.61 10.04 0.00
CA LEU A 65 10.48 10.48 -0.84
C LEU A 65 9.13 9.88 -0.41
N GLY A 66 9.10 8.63 0.02
CA GLY A 66 7.86 8.00 0.45
C GLY A 66 7.25 8.66 1.70
N TRP A 67 8.10 9.10 2.62
CA TRP A 67 7.67 9.87 3.78
C TRP A 67 7.26 11.29 3.40
N GLU A 68 7.99 11.95 2.50
CA GLU A 68 7.64 13.26 1.97
C GLU A 68 6.26 13.23 1.28
N ASP A 69 5.96 12.19 0.50
CA ASP A 69 4.67 12.02 -0.14
C ASP A 69 3.52 11.83 0.87
N LEU A 70 3.74 11.05 1.94
CA LEU A 70 2.78 10.90 3.04
C LEU A 70 2.55 12.22 3.79
N ASN A 71 3.61 13.01 4.01
CA ASN A 71 3.52 14.29 4.70
C ASN A 71 2.69 15.34 3.94
N LYS A 72 2.59 15.26 2.61
CA LYS A 72 1.69 16.12 1.83
C LYS A 72 0.22 15.95 2.22
N TYR A 73 -0.11 14.84 2.86
CA TYR A 73 -1.45 14.54 3.37
C TYR A 73 -1.56 14.69 4.88
N ASP A 74 -0.56 15.28 5.56
CA ASP A 74 -0.53 15.42 7.02
C ASP A 74 -0.82 14.07 7.72
N VAL A 75 -0.12 12.99 7.30
CA VAL A 75 -0.29 11.66 7.89
C VAL A 75 -0.04 11.69 9.39
N SER A 76 -0.90 11.01 10.14
CA SER A 76 -0.88 11.04 11.60
C SER A 76 -1.03 9.64 12.22
N ASN A 77 -0.90 9.55 13.53
CA ASN A 77 -1.12 8.31 14.27
C ASN A 77 -2.57 7.78 14.20
N ASN A 78 -3.52 8.54 13.66
CA ASN A 78 -4.88 8.08 13.40
C ASN A 78 -4.97 7.25 12.10
N ASP A 79 -4.00 7.41 11.21
CA ASP A 79 -3.97 6.77 9.91
C ASP A 79 -3.32 5.37 9.95
N VAL A 80 -3.46 4.63 8.86
CA VAL A 80 -2.78 3.36 8.60
C VAL A 80 -2.06 3.45 7.27
N VAL A 81 -0.79 3.07 7.23
CA VAL A 81 0.01 3.01 6.00
C VAL A 81 0.36 1.56 5.69
N VAL A 82 0.01 1.10 4.49
CA VAL A 82 0.35 -0.23 3.97
C VAL A 82 1.35 -0.08 2.84
N GLY A 83 2.59 -0.48 3.09
CA GLY A 83 3.65 -0.52 2.10
C GLY A 83 3.54 -1.76 1.20
N ILE A 84 3.65 -1.57 -0.10
CA ILE A 84 3.50 -2.64 -1.10
C ILE A 84 4.78 -2.76 -1.91
N ALA A 85 5.51 -3.86 -1.76
CA ALA A 85 6.70 -4.16 -2.54
C ALA A 85 6.89 -5.67 -2.68
N ALA A 86 6.87 -6.20 -3.90
CA ALA A 86 7.02 -7.63 -4.15
C ALA A 86 8.35 -8.18 -3.58
N SER A 87 9.46 -7.45 -3.78
CA SER A 87 10.77 -7.79 -3.24
C SER A 87 10.86 -7.61 -1.71
N GLY A 88 10.07 -6.67 -1.16
CA GLY A 88 10.16 -6.22 0.21
C GLY A 88 11.41 -5.39 0.53
N THR A 89 12.10 -4.86 -0.50
CA THR A 89 13.37 -4.12 -0.35
C THR A 89 13.36 -2.72 -0.95
N THR A 90 12.28 -2.32 -1.64
CA THR A 90 12.17 -1.03 -2.33
C THR A 90 12.41 0.14 -1.38
N PRO A 91 13.48 0.96 -1.57
CA PRO A 91 13.88 2.00 -0.63
C PRO A 91 12.78 3.00 -0.31
N TYR A 92 12.07 3.50 -1.32
CA TYR A 92 10.92 4.39 -1.18
C TYR A 92 9.89 3.89 -0.15
N VAL A 93 9.58 2.59 -0.19
CA VAL A 93 8.56 1.99 0.69
C VAL A 93 9.14 1.67 2.07
N VAL A 94 10.35 1.11 2.12
CA VAL A 94 11.03 0.75 3.37
C VAL A 94 11.30 2.00 4.21
N GLY A 95 11.81 3.07 3.59
CA GLY A 95 12.07 4.34 4.25
C GLY A 95 10.80 4.95 4.84
N ALA A 96 9.71 4.96 4.05
CA ALA A 96 8.42 5.48 4.52
C ALA A 96 7.88 4.71 5.73
N LEU A 97 7.88 3.37 5.73
CA LEU A 97 7.38 2.60 6.88
C LEU A 97 8.25 2.79 8.12
N LYS A 98 9.58 2.90 7.96
CA LYS A 98 10.47 3.23 9.06
C LYS A 98 10.08 4.57 9.70
N ARG A 99 9.88 5.61 8.89
CA ARG A 99 9.44 6.94 9.38
C ARG A 99 8.05 6.89 10.01
N CYS A 100 7.13 6.10 9.45
CA CYS A 100 5.80 5.88 10.04
C CYS A 100 5.91 5.33 11.47
N GLN A 101 6.77 4.33 11.71
CA GLN A 101 6.99 3.79 13.06
C GLN A 101 7.55 4.86 14.02
N GLU A 102 8.54 5.66 13.58
CA GLU A 102 9.09 6.76 14.38
C GLU A 102 8.00 7.76 14.80
N HIS A 103 6.98 7.96 13.95
CA HIS A 103 5.84 8.87 14.20
C HIS A 103 4.60 8.15 14.77
N LYS A 104 4.71 6.87 15.18
CA LYS A 104 3.63 6.07 15.76
C LYS A 104 2.41 5.90 14.83
N VAL A 105 2.62 5.98 13.54
CA VAL A 105 1.62 5.64 12.52
C VAL A 105 1.55 4.13 12.41
N THR A 106 0.37 3.54 12.44
CA THR A 106 0.19 2.09 12.28
C THR A 106 0.60 1.64 10.89
N THR A 107 1.44 0.61 10.82
CA THR A 107 2.00 0.12 9.56
C THR A 107 1.56 -1.30 9.23
N GLY A 108 1.30 -1.55 7.96
CA GLY A 108 1.19 -2.87 7.36
C GLY A 108 2.11 -2.99 6.15
N CYS A 109 2.37 -4.21 5.69
CA CYS A 109 3.01 -4.38 4.39
C CYS A 109 2.50 -5.59 3.63
N ILE A 110 2.66 -5.55 2.31
CA ILE A 110 2.42 -6.68 1.40
C ILE A 110 3.71 -6.95 0.63
N THR A 111 4.29 -8.12 0.83
CA THR A 111 5.50 -8.56 0.13
C THR A 111 5.35 -10.00 -0.36
N CYS A 112 6.15 -10.39 -1.37
CA CYS A 112 6.14 -11.75 -1.92
C CYS A 112 7.40 -12.56 -1.55
N ASN A 113 8.12 -12.10 -0.52
CA ASN A 113 9.29 -12.76 0.07
C ASN A 113 9.19 -12.76 1.59
N LEU A 114 9.88 -13.72 2.23
CA LEU A 114 9.92 -13.84 3.68
C LEU A 114 11.00 -12.97 4.30
N ASN A 115 10.74 -12.51 5.53
CA ASN A 115 11.73 -11.85 6.38
C ASN A 115 12.41 -10.65 5.72
N THR A 116 11.66 -9.88 4.97
CA THR A 116 12.19 -8.74 4.21
C THR A 116 12.45 -7.52 5.11
N PRO A 117 13.28 -6.55 4.65
CA PRO A 117 13.40 -5.26 5.32
C PRO A 117 12.05 -4.57 5.55
N LEU A 118 11.13 -4.66 4.58
CA LEU A 118 9.80 -4.07 4.68
C LEU A 118 8.98 -4.71 5.82
N SER A 119 9.06 -6.06 5.96
CA SER A 119 8.38 -6.78 7.04
C SER A 119 8.86 -6.35 8.44
N LYS A 120 10.14 -5.98 8.58
CA LYS A 120 10.72 -5.54 9.86
C LYS A 120 10.18 -4.20 10.33
N TYR A 121 9.78 -3.32 9.40
CA TYR A 121 9.21 -2.01 9.69
C TYR A 121 7.68 -2.00 9.59
N SER A 122 7.05 -3.17 9.72
CA SER A 122 5.61 -3.32 9.65
C SER A 122 5.06 -3.95 10.92
N ASP A 123 4.03 -3.33 11.51
CA ASP A 123 3.30 -3.90 12.65
C ASP A 123 2.49 -5.13 12.21
N TYR A 124 2.02 -5.12 10.94
CA TYR A 124 1.18 -6.18 10.36
C TYR A 124 1.73 -6.62 8.99
N PRO A 125 2.78 -7.44 8.94
CA PRO A 125 3.33 -7.92 7.68
C PRO A 125 2.45 -9.01 7.06
N VAL A 126 2.21 -8.91 5.75
CA VAL A 126 1.59 -9.94 4.92
C VAL A 126 2.60 -10.43 3.89
N GLU A 127 3.11 -11.62 4.09
CA GLU A 127 4.13 -12.26 3.24
C GLU A 127 3.49 -13.37 2.40
N VAL A 128 3.29 -13.10 1.10
CA VAL A 128 2.63 -14.03 0.17
C VAL A 128 3.65 -14.63 -0.77
N ILE A 129 4.09 -15.84 -0.49
CA ILE A 129 5.15 -16.49 -1.27
C ILE A 129 4.58 -17.06 -2.56
N VAL A 130 4.99 -16.49 -3.69
CA VAL A 130 4.51 -16.87 -5.04
C VAL A 130 5.55 -17.64 -5.85
N GLY A 131 6.77 -17.79 -5.32
CA GLY A 131 7.90 -18.38 -6.03
C GLY A 131 8.41 -17.51 -7.21
N PRO A 132 9.36 -18.01 -7.99
CA PRO A 132 9.97 -17.24 -9.08
C PRO A 132 8.96 -16.93 -10.19
N GLU A 133 9.09 -15.76 -10.80
CA GLU A 133 8.30 -15.40 -11.97
C GLU A 133 8.75 -16.16 -13.21
N PHE A 134 7.84 -16.39 -14.16
CA PHE A 134 8.17 -17.02 -15.45
C PHE A 134 9.17 -16.16 -16.25
N VAL A 135 8.96 -14.83 -16.26
CA VAL A 135 9.95 -13.88 -16.74
C VAL A 135 10.67 -13.33 -15.53
N THR A 136 11.93 -13.68 -15.34
CA THR A 136 12.75 -13.30 -14.18
C THR A 136 12.69 -11.79 -13.92
N GLY A 137 12.38 -11.42 -12.69
CA GLY A 137 12.27 -10.01 -12.25
C GLY A 137 10.97 -9.31 -12.64
N SER A 138 10.09 -9.94 -13.46
CA SER A 138 8.82 -9.32 -13.88
C SER A 138 7.72 -9.52 -12.83
N THR A 139 7.83 -8.83 -11.72
CA THR A 139 6.91 -8.95 -10.55
C THR A 139 5.49 -8.44 -10.80
N ARG A 140 5.19 -7.94 -11.99
CA ARG A 140 3.83 -7.61 -12.44
C ARG A 140 2.93 -8.83 -12.63
N MET A 141 3.48 -10.05 -12.67
CA MET A 141 2.75 -11.29 -12.96
C MET A 141 2.23 -11.96 -11.68
N LYS A 142 2.88 -13.01 -11.15
CA LYS A 142 2.39 -13.73 -9.96
C LYS A 142 2.36 -12.85 -8.73
N ALA A 143 3.43 -12.11 -8.47
CA ALA A 143 3.51 -11.19 -7.35
C ALA A 143 2.43 -10.11 -7.45
N GLY A 144 2.30 -9.46 -8.61
CA GLY A 144 1.26 -8.45 -8.84
C GLY A 144 -0.15 -9.01 -8.67
N THR A 145 -0.42 -10.21 -9.17
CA THR A 145 -1.72 -10.88 -8.98
C THR A 145 -2.01 -11.14 -7.50
N ALA A 146 -1.03 -11.66 -6.76
CA ALA A 146 -1.18 -11.90 -5.33
C ALA A 146 -1.41 -10.60 -4.54
N GLN A 147 -0.63 -9.56 -4.81
CA GLN A 147 -0.80 -8.23 -4.20
C GLN A 147 -2.21 -7.67 -4.46
N LYS A 148 -2.68 -7.74 -5.70
CA LYS A 148 -4.04 -7.28 -6.06
C LYS A 148 -5.12 -7.98 -5.24
N ILE A 149 -5.03 -9.30 -5.08
CA ILE A 149 -5.99 -10.06 -4.29
C ILE A 149 -5.94 -9.66 -2.81
N VAL A 150 -4.74 -9.50 -2.23
CA VAL A 150 -4.58 -9.06 -0.84
C VAL A 150 -5.16 -7.66 -0.62
N LEU A 151 -4.92 -6.72 -1.53
CA LEU A 151 -5.51 -5.38 -1.46
C LEU A 151 -7.02 -5.43 -1.45
N ASN A 152 -7.64 -6.18 -2.37
CA ASN A 152 -9.09 -6.36 -2.41
C ASN A 152 -9.63 -7.02 -1.12
N MET A 153 -8.89 -7.96 -0.52
CA MET A 153 -9.27 -8.55 0.77
C MET A 153 -9.24 -7.52 1.89
N ILE A 154 -8.23 -6.65 1.93
CA ILE A 154 -8.08 -5.61 2.94
C ILE A 154 -9.25 -4.61 2.87
N THR A 155 -9.49 -4.02 1.70
CA THR A 155 -10.54 -3.00 1.54
C THR A 155 -11.92 -3.61 1.70
N THR A 156 -12.23 -4.72 1.02
CA THR A 156 -13.55 -5.37 1.12
C THR A 156 -13.87 -5.78 2.56
N SER A 157 -12.94 -6.45 3.25
CA SER A 157 -13.16 -6.87 4.64
C SER A 157 -13.34 -5.68 5.58
N SER A 158 -12.59 -4.59 5.35
CA SER A 158 -12.71 -3.35 6.13
C SER A 158 -14.06 -2.70 5.91
N MET A 159 -14.51 -2.58 4.66
CA MET A 159 -15.80 -1.97 4.31
C MET A 159 -16.99 -2.80 4.79
N VAL A 160 -16.92 -4.14 4.74
CA VAL A 160 -17.93 -5.02 5.36
C VAL A 160 -18.05 -4.75 6.85
N LYS A 161 -16.91 -4.67 7.57
CA LYS A 161 -16.90 -4.39 9.01
C LYS A 161 -17.33 -2.96 9.38
N LEU A 162 -17.25 -2.04 8.43
CA LEU A 162 -17.75 -0.67 8.57
C LEU A 162 -19.24 -0.54 8.20
N GLY A 163 -19.90 -1.63 7.80
CA GLY A 163 -21.30 -1.62 7.37
C GLY A 163 -21.54 -0.91 6.02
N LYS A 164 -20.51 -0.84 5.17
CA LYS A 164 -20.57 -0.20 3.85
C LYS A 164 -21.01 -1.15 2.72
N VAL A 165 -21.22 -2.41 3.03
CA VAL A 165 -21.72 -3.44 2.10
C VAL A 165 -23.08 -3.86 2.58
N LEU A 166 -24.12 -3.53 1.81
CA LEU A 166 -25.47 -4.04 1.95
C LEU A 166 -25.59 -5.20 0.97
N GLY A 167 -25.90 -6.41 1.46
CA GLY A 167 -25.92 -7.67 0.74
C GLY A 167 -26.14 -7.65 -0.77
N ASN A 168 -25.84 -8.74 -1.41
CA ASN A 168 -26.09 -8.90 -2.87
C ASN A 168 -27.55 -9.17 -3.13
#